data_91958b5e0423b9c356871a277c2c831c
#
_entry.id   91958b5e0423b9c356871a277c2c831c
#
_cell.length_a   1.000
_cell.length_b   1.000
_cell.length_c   1.000
_cell.angle_alpha   90.00
_cell.angle_beta   90.00
_cell.angle_gamma   90.00
#
_symmetry.space_group_name_H-M   'P 1'
#
loop_
_entity.id
_entity.type
_entity.pdbx_description
1 polymer ?
#
loop_
_entity_poly.entity_id
_entity_poly.type
_entity_poly.pdbx_seq_one_letter_code
_entity_poly.pdbx_strand_id
1 'polypeptide(L)'
;MMWVGRAELAAAVSNAGGLGILPTLTQPMPDDLRKEIARCRELTDKPFGVNLTILPTINPPPYEEYVRTAIECGVTIIESAGRSPEPFMPYLKEAGVKVIHKCMSVKHALKAEKVGCDAVSVDGFECAGHPGDDDVTNLVLLPAAAAKLSIPMLASGGIGNGQ
;
A
#
# COMPACT_ATOMS: atom_id res chain seq x y z
N MET A 1 -0.73 5.38 -6.84
CA MET A 1 -0.63 6.16 -8.11
C MET A 1 0.15 7.44 -7.86
N MET A 2 1.42 7.38 -8.08
CA MET A 2 2.32 8.54 -7.95
C MET A 2 1.81 9.71 -8.82
N TRP A 3 1.88 10.94 -8.30
CA TRP A 3 1.41 12.20 -8.88
C TRP A 3 -0.12 12.38 -9.00
N VAL A 4 -0.92 11.30 -8.97
CA VAL A 4 -2.39 11.35 -9.08
C VAL A 4 -3.07 11.16 -7.71
N GLY A 5 -2.56 10.25 -6.88
CA GLY A 5 -3.10 9.94 -5.56
C GLY A 5 -2.82 11.04 -4.54
N ARG A 6 -3.45 12.19 -4.68
CA ARG A 6 -3.38 13.30 -3.74
C ARG A 6 -4.57 13.28 -2.77
N ALA A 7 -4.56 14.20 -1.83
CA ALA A 7 -5.57 14.32 -0.77
C ALA A 7 -7.00 14.27 -1.30
N GLU A 8 -7.30 14.94 -2.41
CA GLU A 8 -8.63 14.95 -3.01
C GLU A 8 -9.10 13.58 -3.44
N LEU A 9 -8.24 12.83 -4.14
CA LEU A 9 -8.60 11.49 -4.61
C LEU A 9 -8.71 10.52 -3.43
N ALA A 10 -7.76 10.55 -2.51
CA ALA A 10 -7.77 9.70 -1.34
C ALA A 10 -9.03 9.96 -0.49
N ALA A 11 -9.35 11.22 -0.22
CA ALA A 11 -10.55 11.60 0.52
C ALA A 11 -11.83 11.18 -0.22
N ALA A 12 -11.92 11.38 -1.53
CA ALA A 12 -13.08 10.97 -2.32
C ALA A 12 -13.33 9.46 -2.26
N VAL A 13 -12.25 8.64 -2.34
CA VAL A 13 -12.34 7.18 -2.19
C VAL A 13 -12.81 6.81 -0.78
N SER A 14 -12.24 7.43 0.25
CA SER A 14 -12.62 7.16 1.65
C SER A 14 -14.06 7.58 1.93
N ASN A 15 -14.50 8.73 1.43
CA ASN A 15 -15.87 9.22 1.57
C ASN A 15 -16.90 8.32 0.86
N ALA A 16 -16.48 7.64 -0.21
CA ALA A 16 -17.29 6.65 -0.92
C ALA A 16 -17.31 5.26 -0.24
N GLY A 17 -16.65 5.09 0.91
CA GLY A 17 -16.63 3.83 1.67
C GLY A 17 -15.47 2.90 1.30
N GLY A 18 -14.54 3.32 0.45
CA GLY A 18 -13.29 2.62 0.19
C GLY A 18 -12.17 3.01 1.16
N LEU A 19 -10.95 2.57 0.88
CA LEU A 19 -9.74 3.01 1.57
C LEU A 19 -8.90 3.87 0.61
N GLY A 20 -8.94 5.18 0.80
CA GLY A 20 -8.09 6.11 0.06
C GLY A 20 -6.62 5.97 0.48
N ILE A 21 -5.69 6.11 -0.46
CA ILE A 21 -4.26 5.93 -0.20
C ILE A 21 -3.46 7.13 -0.74
N LEU A 22 -2.67 7.76 0.12
CA LEU A 22 -1.72 8.82 -0.21
C LEU A 22 -0.33 8.23 -0.51
N PRO A 23 0.23 8.36 -1.72
CA PRO A 23 1.57 7.88 -2.02
C PRO A 23 2.66 8.81 -1.46
N THR A 24 3.63 8.26 -0.72
CA THR A 24 4.78 9.00 -0.20
C THR A 24 5.64 9.59 -1.31
N LEU A 25 5.88 8.83 -2.38
CA LEU A 25 6.76 9.26 -3.47
C LEU A 25 6.20 10.42 -4.34
N THR A 26 4.96 10.82 -4.11
CA THR A 26 4.40 12.06 -4.69
C THR A 26 4.88 13.29 -3.90
N GLN A 27 5.29 13.10 -2.67
CA GLN A 27 5.74 14.16 -1.78
C GLN A 27 7.27 14.21 -1.82
N PRO A 28 7.87 15.37 -2.19
CA PRO A 28 9.33 15.50 -2.30
C PRO A 28 10.07 15.24 -0.98
N MET A 29 9.48 15.64 0.13
CA MET A 29 10.06 15.54 1.46
C MET A 29 9.03 15.02 2.48
N PRO A 30 9.47 14.44 3.61
CA PRO A 30 8.57 13.99 4.68
C PRO A 30 7.63 15.09 5.19
N ASP A 31 8.09 16.33 5.27
CA ASP A 31 7.23 17.46 5.67
C ASP A 31 6.10 17.76 4.67
N ASP A 32 6.34 17.49 3.40
CA ASP A 32 5.27 17.62 2.40
C ASP A 32 4.24 16.51 2.53
N LEU A 33 4.68 15.30 2.93
CA LEU A 33 3.75 14.23 3.31
C LEU A 33 2.89 14.65 4.51
N ARG A 34 3.47 15.30 5.52
CA ARG A 34 2.74 15.82 6.70
C ARG A 34 1.64 16.79 6.29
N LYS A 35 1.95 17.73 5.39
CA LYS A 35 0.98 18.68 4.86
C LYS A 35 -0.14 17.98 4.08
N GLU A 36 0.21 17.01 3.26
CA GLU A 36 -0.77 16.27 2.45
C GLU A 36 -1.69 15.38 3.31
N ILE A 37 -1.17 14.78 4.39
CA ILE A 37 -1.98 14.07 5.38
C ILE A 37 -2.96 15.03 6.08
N ALA A 38 -2.49 16.20 6.51
CA ALA A 38 -3.34 17.22 7.13
C ALA A 38 -4.46 17.65 6.19
N ARG A 39 -4.10 17.95 4.93
CA ARG A 39 -5.05 18.30 3.88
C ARG A 39 -6.08 17.20 3.59
N CYS A 40 -5.68 15.94 3.61
CA CYS A 40 -6.61 14.84 3.44
C CYS A 40 -7.63 14.79 4.60
N ARG A 41 -7.20 15.06 5.83
CA ARG A 41 -8.08 15.13 7.00
C ARG A 41 -9.06 16.28 6.98
N GLU A 42 -8.75 17.36 6.30
CA GLU A 42 -9.69 18.47 6.07
C GLU A 42 -10.82 18.04 5.11
N LEU A 43 -10.57 17.06 4.24
CA LEU A 43 -11.50 16.62 3.21
C LEU A 43 -12.31 15.36 3.59
N THR A 44 -11.88 14.63 4.62
CA THR A 44 -12.57 13.41 5.08
C THR A 44 -12.32 13.13 6.56
N ASP A 45 -13.36 12.64 7.23
CA ASP A 45 -13.30 12.05 8.57
C ASP A 45 -13.14 10.52 8.54
N LYS A 46 -13.11 9.93 7.34
CA LYS A 46 -13.00 8.49 7.12
C LYS A 46 -11.56 8.01 7.15
N PRO A 47 -11.31 6.72 7.44
CA PRO A 47 -9.97 6.14 7.36
C PRO A 47 -9.36 6.29 5.98
N PHE A 48 -8.09 6.61 5.94
CA PHE A 48 -7.24 6.52 4.75
C PHE A 48 -5.85 6.01 5.15
N GLY A 49 -5.11 5.52 4.18
CA GLY A 49 -3.76 5.01 4.38
C GLY A 49 -2.71 5.82 3.63
N VAL A 50 -1.46 5.44 3.84
CA VAL A 50 -0.30 5.99 3.13
C VAL A 50 0.44 4.86 2.43
N ASN A 51 0.79 5.06 1.15
CA ASN A 51 1.58 4.09 0.39
C ASN A 51 3.08 4.36 0.56
N LEU A 52 3.83 3.30 0.83
CA LEU A 52 5.28 3.26 0.87
C LEU A 52 5.79 2.33 -0.24
N THR A 53 6.11 2.88 -1.40
CA THR A 53 6.68 2.10 -2.52
C THR A 53 8.20 2.07 -2.41
N ILE A 54 8.75 0.90 -2.06
CA ILE A 54 10.18 0.69 -1.82
C ILE A 54 10.82 0.21 -3.13
N LEU A 55 11.41 1.13 -3.88
CA LEU A 55 12.04 0.84 -5.17
C LEU A 55 13.54 0.54 -5.03
N PRO A 56 14.10 -0.34 -5.87
CA PRO A 56 15.53 -0.45 -6.03
C PRO A 56 16.06 0.80 -6.77
N THR A 57 16.73 1.69 -6.07
CA THR A 57 17.27 2.93 -6.63
C THR A 57 18.67 3.20 -6.07
N ILE A 58 19.50 3.89 -6.85
CA ILE A 58 20.85 4.28 -6.44
C ILE A 58 20.79 5.30 -5.30
N ASN A 59 19.80 6.21 -5.36
CA ASN A 59 19.57 7.22 -4.33
C ASN A 59 18.18 6.95 -3.71
N PRO A 60 18.08 6.12 -2.67
CA PRO A 60 16.80 5.80 -2.06
C PRO A 60 16.20 7.03 -1.38
N PRO A 61 14.90 7.25 -1.53
CA PRO A 61 14.18 8.23 -0.71
C PRO A 61 14.36 7.94 0.78
N PRO A 62 14.16 8.92 1.66
CA PRO A 62 14.28 8.75 3.11
C PRO A 62 13.08 7.94 3.68
N TYR A 63 12.98 6.66 3.32
CA TYR A 63 11.84 5.79 3.64
C TYR A 63 11.54 5.75 5.14
N GLU A 64 12.57 5.69 5.99
CA GLU A 64 12.38 5.67 7.44
C GLU A 64 11.73 6.96 7.94
N GLU A 65 12.13 8.10 7.41
CA GLU A 65 11.56 9.40 7.77
C GLU A 65 10.09 9.49 7.32
N TYR A 66 9.75 8.99 6.13
CA TYR A 66 8.35 8.91 5.68
C TYR A 66 7.50 8.02 6.60
N VAL A 67 8.03 6.87 7.03
CA VAL A 67 7.33 5.99 7.96
C VAL A 67 7.11 6.69 9.30
N ARG A 68 8.14 7.32 9.88
CA ARG A 68 8.04 8.08 11.11
C ARG A 68 7.02 9.21 11.00
N THR A 69 7.09 9.99 9.92
CA THR A 69 6.14 11.08 9.65
C THR A 69 4.70 10.57 9.58
N ALA A 70 4.46 9.46 8.89
CA ALA A 70 3.12 8.88 8.82
C ALA A 70 2.61 8.46 10.21
N ILE A 71 3.45 7.81 11.02
CA ILE A 71 3.12 7.41 12.40
C ILE A 71 2.84 8.63 13.27
N GLU A 72 3.72 9.63 13.28
CA GLU A 72 3.56 10.89 14.04
C GLU A 72 2.29 11.64 13.65
N CYS A 73 1.92 11.57 12.37
CA CYS A 73 0.64 12.09 11.89
C CYS A 73 -0.56 11.19 12.25
N GLY A 74 -0.39 10.11 12.99
CA GLY A 74 -1.48 9.21 13.40
C GLY A 74 -2.11 8.43 12.24
N VAL A 75 -1.34 8.12 11.20
CA VAL A 75 -1.77 7.19 10.15
C VAL A 75 -1.77 5.77 10.72
N THR A 76 -2.88 5.07 10.54
CA THR A 76 -3.09 3.73 11.10
C THR A 76 -2.98 2.61 10.07
N ILE A 77 -2.86 2.95 8.79
CA ILE A 77 -2.80 1.98 7.69
C ILE A 77 -1.67 2.38 6.73
N ILE A 78 -0.74 1.46 6.50
CA ILE A 78 0.29 1.61 5.46
C ILE A 78 0.12 0.51 4.42
N GLU A 79 0.01 0.92 3.15
CA GLU A 79 0.18 0.04 2.01
C GLU A 79 1.65 0.08 1.58
N SER A 80 2.33 -1.05 1.59
CA SER A 80 3.71 -1.13 1.08
C SER A 80 3.73 -1.85 -0.28
N ALA A 81 4.64 -1.44 -1.14
CA ALA A 81 4.82 -2.01 -2.48
C ALA A 81 6.30 -2.10 -2.85
N GLY A 82 6.64 -2.91 -3.84
CA GLY A 82 8.00 -3.12 -4.30
C GLY A 82 8.76 -4.09 -3.40
N ARG A 83 9.88 -3.67 -2.80
CA ARG A 83 10.64 -4.52 -1.88
C ARG A 83 9.89 -4.77 -0.57
N SER A 84 10.27 -5.84 0.13
CA SER A 84 9.68 -6.21 1.43
C SER A 84 9.68 -5.05 2.42
N PRO A 85 8.58 -4.82 3.17
CA PRO A 85 8.52 -3.83 4.23
C PRO A 85 9.22 -4.27 5.52
N GLU A 86 9.84 -5.44 5.53
CA GLU A 86 10.46 -6.08 6.70
C GLU A 86 11.31 -5.14 7.57
N PRO A 87 12.16 -4.23 6.99
CA PRO A 87 12.95 -3.30 7.79
C PRO A 87 12.12 -2.31 8.61
N PHE A 88 10.90 -2.01 8.18
CA PHE A 88 10.01 -1.04 8.83
C PHE A 88 8.98 -1.68 9.75
N MET A 89 8.81 -3.01 9.66
CA MET A 89 7.79 -3.73 10.44
C MET A 89 7.90 -3.50 11.96
N PRO A 90 9.09 -3.46 12.59
CA PRO A 90 9.19 -3.18 14.02
C PRO A 90 8.54 -1.85 14.42
N TYR A 91 8.85 -0.76 13.70
CA TYR A 91 8.27 0.57 13.95
C TYR A 91 6.76 0.59 13.75
N LEU A 92 6.29 -0.04 12.66
CA LEU A 92 4.87 -0.07 12.31
C LEU A 92 4.05 -0.88 13.32
N LYS A 93 4.58 -2.01 13.77
CA LYS A 93 3.91 -2.85 14.78
C LYS A 93 3.88 -2.20 16.15
N GLU A 94 4.96 -1.58 16.58
CA GLU A 94 5.03 -0.82 17.84
C GLU A 94 3.99 0.31 17.86
N ALA A 95 3.81 1.00 16.74
CA ALA A 95 2.81 2.06 16.57
C ALA A 95 1.37 1.54 16.33
N GLY A 96 1.15 0.23 16.27
CA GLY A 96 -0.17 -0.36 16.01
C GLY A 96 -0.69 -0.16 14.58
N VAL A 97 0.20 0.18 13.63
CA VAL A 97 -0.15 0.41 12.23
C VAL A 97 -0.43 -0.92 11.52
N LYS A 98 -1.52 -0.97 10.76
CA LYS A 98 -1.85 -2.09 9.88
C LYS A 98 -1.10 -1.98 8.57
N VAL A 99 -0.52 -3.10 8.13
CA VAL A 99 0.30 -3.15 6.91
C VAL A 99 -0.35 -4.04 5.87
N ILE A 100 -0.62 -3.46 4.70
CA ILE A 100 -1.06 -4.15 3.49
C ILE A 100 0.14 -4.18 2.53
N HIS A 101 0.57 -5.36 2.07
CA HIS A 101 1.67 -5.43 1.12
C HIS A 101 1.20 -5.86 -0.27
N LYS A 102 1.61 -5.11 -1.32
CA LYS A 102 1.34 -5.46 -2.71
C LYS A 102 2.27 -6.55 -3.20
N CYS A 103 1.69 -7.60 -3.76
CA CYS A 103 2.38 -8.81 -4.20
C CYS A 103 1.96 -9.18 -5.62
N MET A 104 2.94 -9.60 -6.43
CA MET A 104 2.72 -10.04 -7.82
C MET A 104 2.82 -11.58 -7.97
N SER A 105 3.03 -12.31 -6.88
CA SER A 105 3.12 -13.77 -6.89
C SER A 105 2.71 -14.37 -5.55
N VAL A 106 2.30 -15.64 -5.57
CA VAL A 106 2.00 -16.41 -4.35
C VAL A 106 3.20 -16.46 -3.40
N LYS A 107 4.42 -16.59 -3.94
CA LYS A 107 5.66 -16.60 -3.15
C LYS A 107 5.85 -15.29 -2.38
N HIS A 108 5.61 -14.16 -3.03
CA HIS A 108 5.74 -12.85 -2.40
C HIS A 108 4.64 -12.63 -1.35
N ALA A 109 3.41 -13.07 -1.62
CA ALA A 109 2.31 -12.99 -0.67
C ALA A 109 2.58 -13.80 0.61
N LEU A 110 3.06 -15.04 0.49
CA LEU A 110 3.47 -15.85 1.63
C LEU A 110 4.65 -15.25 2.41
N LYS A 111 5.58 -14.60 1.72
CA LYS A 111 6.67 -13.88 2.40
C LYS A 111 6.13 -12.68 3.17
N ALA A 112 5.20 -11.91 2.59
CA ALA A 112 4.56 -10.78 3.27
C ALA A 112 3.82 -11.22 4.54
N GLU A 113 3.05 -12.32 4.47
CA GLU A 113 2.42 -12.93 5.64
C GLU A 113 3.45 -13.31 6.71
N LYS A 114 4.54 -13.98 6.31
CA LYS A 114 5.60 -14.41 7.22
C LYS A 114 6.30 -13.25 7.93
N VAL A 115 6.48 -12.10 7.28
CA VAL A 115 7.09 -10.92 7.91
C VAL A 115 6.09 -10.11 8.75
N GLY A 116 4.83 -10.55 8.82
CA GLY A 116 3.81 -10.03 9.73
C GLY A 116 2.93 -8.93 9.13
N CYS A 117 2.79 -8.85 7.81
CA CYS A 117 1.77 -7.99 7.21
C CYS A 117 0.37 -8.43 7.65
N ASP A 118 -0.54 -7.46 7.81
CA ASP A 118 -1.91 -7.73 8.27
C ASP A 118 -2.83 -8.17 7.10
N ALA A 119 -2.48 -7.78 5.88
CA ALA A 119 -3.15 -8.20 4.65
C ALA A 119 -2.17 -8.11 3.47
N VAL A 120 -2.56 -8.72 2.36
CA VAL A 120 -1.86 -8.55 1.07
C VAL A 120 -2.81 -8.08 -0.02
N SER A 121 -2.29 -7.28 -0.95
CA SER A 121 -2.95 -6.99 -2.23
C SER A 121 -2.23 -7.81 -3.30
N VAL A 122 -2.95 -8.70 -3.97
CA VAL A 122 -2.39 -9.57 -5.01
C VAL A 122 -2.81 -9.06 -6.37
N ASP A 123 -1.83 -8.65 -7.16
CA ASP A 123 -2.01 -8.01 -8.45
C ASP A 123 -1.57 -8.97 -9.56
N GLY A 124 -2.49 -9.37 -10.44
CA GLY A 124 -2.16 -10.09 -11.66
C GLY A 124 -1.52 -9.20 -12.72
N PHE A 125 -1.11 -9.78 -13.84
CA PHE A 125 -0.48 -9.01 -14.91
C PHE A 125 -1.42 -7.97 -15.55
N GLU A 126 -2.74 -8.07 -15.32
CA GLU A 126 -3.74 -7.09 -15.75
C GLU A 126 -3.70 -5.78 -14.95
N CYS A 127 -2.83 -5.67 -13.95
CA CYS A 127 -2.72 -4.45 -13.15
C CYS A 127 -2.18 -3.28 -14.00
N ALA A 128 -2.60 -2.07 -13.65
CA ALA A 128 -2.06 -0.85 -14.25
C ALA A 128 -0.72 -0.48 -13.62
N GLY A 129 0.16 0.17 -14.37
CA GLY A 129 1.46 0.66 -13.92
C GLY A 129 2.56 -0.38 -14.10
N HIS A 130 3.10 -0.93 -13.02
CA HIS A 130 4.16 -1.93 -13.06
C HIS A 130 3.59 -3.32 -12.79
N PRO A 131 3.36 -4.14 -13.82
CA PRO A 131 2.98 -5.55 -13.65
C PRO A 131 4.16 -6.33 -13.05
N GLY A 132 3.86 -7.52 -12.51
CA GLY A 132 4.90 -8.46 -12.07
C GLY A 132 5.72 -9.00 -13.24
N ASP A 133 6.84 -9.67 -12.90
CA ASP A 133 7.74 -10.29 -13.89
C ASP A 133 7.09 -11.53 -14.55
N ASP A 134 6.06 -12.10 -13.93
CA ASP A 134 5.35 -13.28 -14.41
C ASP A 134 4.06 -12.88 -15.13
N ASP A 135 3.85 -13.42 -16.34
CA ASP A 135 2.62 -13.22 -17.14
C ASP A 135 1.44 -14.08 -16.60
N VAL A 136 1.17 -13.97 -15.29
CA VAL A 136 0.12 -14.75 -14.63
C VAL A 136 -1.13 -13.90 -14.45
N THR A 137 -2.24 -14.37 -15.03
CA THR A 137 -3.53 -13.68 -14.91
C THR A 137 -4.15 -13.86 -13.52
N ASN A 138 -5.01 -12.92 -13.14
CA ASN A 138 -5.78 -12.99 -11.91
C ASN A 138 -6.64 -14.25 -11.78
N LEU A 139 -7.14 -14.79 -12.90
CA LEU A 139 -7.91 -16.04 -12.89
C LEU A 139 -7.13 -17.23 -12.34
N VAL A 140 -5.80 -17.21 -12.47
CA VAL A 140 -4.90 -18.25 -11.93
C VAL A 140 -4.28 -17.83 -10.62
N LEU A 141 -3.79 -16.59 -10.55
CA LEU A 141 -3.03 -16.09 -9.41
C LEU A 141 -3.86 -15.98 -8.13
N LEU A 142 -5.06 -15.39 -8.22
CA LEU A 142 -5.88 -15.13 -7.03
C LEU A 142 -6.34 -16.42 -6.33
N PRO A 143 -6.93 -17.42 -7.00
CA PRO A 143 -7.29 -18.65 -6.31
C PRO A 143 -6.08 -19.43 -5.79
N ALA A 144 -4.93 -19.39 -6.50
CA ALA A 144 -3.71 -20.02 -6.03
C ALA A 144 -3.11 -19.34 -4.78
N ALA A 145 -3.23 -18.03 -4.67
CA ALA A 145 -2.84 -17.28 -3.47
C ALA A 145 -3.81 -17.51 -2.32
N ALA A 146 -5.12 -17.39 -2.57
CA ALA A 146 -6.17 -17.56 -1.57
C ALA A 146 -6.13 -18.95 -0.90
N ALA A 147 -5.79 -19.99 -1.66
CA ALA A 147 -5.67 -21.35 -1.13
C ALA A 147 -4.51 -21.55 -0.13
N LYS A 148 -3.57 -20.59 -0.04
CA LYS A 148 -2.34 -20.74 0.76
C LYS A 148 -2.18 -19.68 1.85
N LEU A 149 -2.89 -18.57 1.74
CA LEU A 149 -2.81 -17.46 2.69
C LEU A 149 -3.78 -17.66 3.86
N SER A 150 -3.35 -17.25 5.05
CA SER A 150 -4.20 -17.21 6.25
C SER A 150 -4.65 -15.79 6.60
N ILE A 151 -3.99 -14.77 6.04
CA ILE A 151 -4.35 -13.36 6.21
C ILE A 151 -5.30 -12.88 5.09
N PRO A 152 -6.06 -11.80 5.31
CA PRO A 152 -6.90 -11.21 4.30
C PRO A 152 -6.15 -10.88 3.00
N MET A 153 -6.79 -11.14 1.87
CA MET A 153 -6.26 -10.86 0.54
C MET A 153 -7.21 -9.93 -0.22
N LEU A 154 -6.66 -8.87 -0.78
CA LEU A 154 -7.32 -8.00 -1.74
C LEU A 154 -6.96 -8.45 -3.15
N ALA A 155 -7.96 -8.62 -4.00
CA ALA A 155 -7.78 -8.86 -5.42
C ALA A 155 -7.58 -7.53 -6.15
N SER A 156 -6.55 -7.43 -6.97
CA SER A 156 -6.19 -6.19 -7.65
C SER A 156 -5.74 -6.46 -9.09
N GLY A 157 -5.95 -5.47 -9.97
CA GLY A 157 -5.63 -5.56 -11.39
C GLY A 157 -6.79 -6.05 -12.25
N GLY A 158 -7.18 -5.27 -13.25
CA GLY A 158 -8.23 -5.61 -14.22
C GLY A 158 -9.66 -5.62 -13.69
N ILE A 159 -9.91 -5.19 -12.45
CA ILE A 159 -11.22 -5.18 -11.82
C ILE A 159 -11.84 -3.80 -11.97
N GLY A 160 -12.85 -3.67 -12.81
CA GLY A 160 -13.50 -2.41 -13.12
C GLY A 160 -14.73 -2.07 -12.26
N ASN A 161 -15.37 -3.07 -11.66
CA ASN A 161 -16.55 -2.91 -10.81
C ASN A 161 -16.67 -4.09 -9.82
N GLY A 162 -17.69 -4.10 -8.98
CA GLY A 162 -17.94 -5.14 -7.99
C GLY A 162 -18.81 -6.31 -8.48
N GLN A 163 -19.06 -6.40 -9.79
CA GLN A 163 -19.85 -7.50 -10.39
C GLN A 163 -19.00 -8.69 -10.74
#